data_a5f5d42f25244b98b991e2a69d2972a2
#
_entry.id   a5f5d42f25244b98b991e2a69d2972a2
#
_cell.length_a   1.000
_cell.length_b   1.000
_cell.length_c   1.000
_cell.angle_alpha   90.00
_cell.angle_beta   90.00
_cell.angle_gamma   90.00
#
_symmetry.space_group_name_H-M   'P 1'
#
loop_
_entity.id
_entity.type
_entity.pdbx_description
1 polymer ?
#
loop_
_entity_poly.entity_id
_entity_poly.type
_entity_poly.pdbx_seq_one_letter_code
_entity_poly.pdbx_strand_id
1 'polypeptide(L)'
;MTELVNRHRAVLPGWMGLYYEHPLELVSGSGSRVTDASGRSYLDFFCGILTNMLGYDLPEVRDAVQRQLSTGIVHTSTLYLIRSQVELAEKLARLSGIENAKVFFTNSGTEANETALMLATAARQSNQVLAMRGSYHGRSFGAVAITRNVAWKSSQLAPFSVHYLHGTDSYLPAFAGMSDAEYIEACTADLKHLLTAATARDVACLIAEPIQGVGGFTMAPDGLLGAYRDLLAEHGVLFISDEVQTAWGRTGEHFWGFEAHGVTPDMITFAKGLGNGFAIGGVIARGDLMDGVPGNGISTFGGNPLSTTAANAALDYVLDHDLQRNAATLGTMIIEGLREACAPLPAVGEVRGKGLMFAVDLVDPGTGAPSPALATRALEEARDRGLLIGKGGLQGHALRMAPPLNITEADAKEGLGLLTDALRAVDAGANK
;
A
#
# COMPACT_ATOMS: atom_id res chain seq x y z
N MET A 1 20.44 -5.25 -23.57
CA MET A 1 19.48 -4.34 -22.88
C MET A 1 18.71 -3.44 -23.85
N THR A 2 19.38 -2.67 -24.71
CA THR A 2 18.72 -1.75 -25.67
C THR A 2 17.68 -2.45 -26.57
N GLU A 3 17.93 -3.68 -27.02
CA GLU A 3 17.00 -4.45 -27.84
C GLU A 3 15.72 -4.81 -27.07
N LEU A 4 15.81 -5.30 -25.83
CA LEU A 4 14.65 -5.65 -25.01
C LEU A 4 13.79 -4.41 -24.69
N VAL A 5 14.42 -3.27 -24.41
CA VAL A 5 13.71 -1.98 -24.19
C VAL A 5 12.95 -1.55 -25.45
N ASN A 6 13.55 -1.69 -26.64
CA ASN A 6 12.89 -1.37 -27.91
C ASN A 6 11.71 -2.31 -28.18
N ARG A 7 11.87 -3.61 -27.91
CA ARG A 7 10.78 -4.60 -28.01
C ARG A 7 9.65 -4.30 -27.02
N HIS A 8 10.01 -3.96 -25.76
CA HIS A 8 9.03 -3.52 -24.75
C HIS A 8 8.20 -2.34 -25.26
N ARG A 9 8.87 -1.28 -25.74
CA ARG A 9 8.21 -0.07 -26.24
C ARG A 9 7.35 -0.30 -27.49
N ALA A 10 7.66 -1.33 -28.27
CA ALA A 10 6.90 -1.67 -29.48
C ALA A 10 5.56 -2.35 -29.18
N VAL A 11 5.41 -3.04 -28.05
CA VAL A 11 4.24 -3.90 -27.77
C VAL A 11 3.53 -3.56 -26.47
N LEU A 12 4.10 -2.76 -25.59
CA LEU A 12 3.50 -2.34 -24.33
C LEU A 12 3.15 -0.85 -24.37
N PRO A 13 2.06 -0.44 -23.70
CA PRO A 13 1.58 0.93 -23.81
C PRO A 13 2.54 1.95 -23.18
N GLY A 14 2.70 3.11 -23.82
CA GLY A 14 3.64 4.16 -23.39
C GLY A 14 3.37 4.76 -22.01
N TRP A 15 2.16 4.58 -21.45
CA TRP A 15 1.83 4.98 -20.08
C TRP A 15 2.34 3.98 -19.01
N MET A 16 2.85 2.80 -19.41
CA MET A 16 3.62 1.90 -18.55
C MET A 16 5.06 2.40 -18.44
N GLY A 17 5.28 3.35 -17.52
CA GLY A 17 6.60 3.93 -17.28
C GLY A 17 7.57 2.94 -16.64
N LEU A 18 8.76 2.82 -17.22
CA LEU A 18 9.90 2.19 -16.56
C LEU A 18 10.56 3.21 -15.61
N TYR A 19 11.08 2.74 -14.48
CA TYR A 19 11.52 3.64 -13.39
C TYR A 19 12.84 4.35 -13.71
N TYR A 20 13.75 3.66 -14.35
CA TYR A 20 15.12 4.11 -14.54
C TYR A 20 15.37 4.58 -15.97
N GLU A 21 16.26 5.55 -16.16
CA GLU A 21 16.72 5.99 -17.48
C GLU A 21 17.29 4.82 -18.27
N HIS A 22 18.08 3.98 -17.58
CA HIS A 22 18.53 2.69 -18.08
C HIS A 22 17.78 1.57 -17.37
N PRO A 23 16.67 1.07 -17.95
CA PRO A 23 15.82 0.07 -17.32
C PRO A 23 16.58 -1.22 -17.01
N LEU A 24 16.24 -1.82 -15.87
CA LEU A 24 16.83 -3.07 -15.41
C LEU A 24 15.98 -4.28 -15.83
N GLU A 25 16.64 -5.37 -16.20
CA GLU A 25 16.05 -6.70 -16.33
C GLU A 25 16.52 -7.52 -15.13
N LEU A 26 15.65 -7.73 -14.13
CA LEU A 26 15.95 -8.54 -12.96
C LEU A 26 15.73 -10.01 -13.29
N VAL A 27 16.74 -10.86 -13.07
CA VAL A 27 16.75 -12.27 -13.51
C VAL A 27 16.80 -13.27 -12.35
N SER A 28 17.19 -12.84 -11.15
CA SER A 28 17.20 -13.67 -9.96
C SER A 28 17.07 -12.83 -8.70
N GLY A 29 16.70 -13.48 -7.58
CA GLY A 29 16.60 -12.82 -6.29
C GLY A 29 16.72 -13.84 -5.14
N SER A 30 17.22 -13.38 -3.99
CA SER A 30 17.30 -14.14 -2.74
C SER A 30 17.32 -13.20 -1.56
N GLY A 31 16.51 -13.47 -0.55
CA GLY A 31 16.35 -12.57 0.60
C GLY A 31 15.97 -11.16 0.18
N SER A 32 16.72 -10.16 0.62
CA SER A 32 16.50 -8.74 0.29
C SER A 32 17.17 -8.29 -1.01
N ARG A 33 17.75 -9.20 -1.80
CA ARG A 33 18.59 -8.86 -2.96
C ARG A 33 18.04 -9.41 -4.26
N VAL A 34 18.29 -8.66 -5.33
CA VAL A 34 18.00 -9.06 -6.72
C VAL A 34 19.22 -8.86 -7.58
N THR A 35 19.32 -9.63 -8.66
CA THR A 35 20.43 -9.55 -9.64
C THR A 35 19.88 -9.26 -11.02
N ASP A 36 20.48 -8.33 -11.72
CA ASP A 36 20.10 -8.00 -13.09
C ASP A 36 20.82 -8.90 -14.14
N ALA A 37 20.41 -8.78 -15.40
CA ALA A 37 20.96 -9.55 -16.51
C ALA A 37 22.45 -9.27 -16.80
N SER A 38 23.05 -8.23 -16.21
CA SER A 38 24.48 -7.98 -16.26
C SER A 38 25.27 -8.69 -15.14
N GLY A 39 24.57 -9.32 -14.20
CA GLY A 39 25.15 -9.96 -13.02
C GLY A 39 25.35 -9.01 -11.84
N ARG A 40 24.89 -7.76 -11.92
CA ARG A 40 24.98 -6.82 -10.82
C ARG A 40 23.89 -7.08 -9.79
N SER A 41 24.26 -7.13 -8.51
CA SER A 41 23.36 -7.30 -7.38
C SER A 41 22.92 -5.96 -6.81
N TYR A 42 21.66 -5.91 -6.36
CA TYR A 42 21.03 -4.76 -5.73
C TYR A 42 20.30 -5.20 -4.46
N LEU A 43 20.39 -4.38 -3.43
CA LEU A 43 19.48 -4.47 -2.28
C LEU A 43 18.14 -3.82 -2.68
N ASP A 44 17.02 -4.51 -2.46
CA ASP A 44 15.70 -4.03 -2.90
C ASP A 44 14.86 -3.55 -1.71
N PHE A 45 14.70 -2.24 -1.61
CA PHE A 45 13.84 -1.57 -0.63
C PHE A 45 12.46 -1.20 -1.20
N PHE A 46 12.07 -1.77 -2.33
CA PHE A 46 10.73 -1.55 -2.89
C PHE A 46 9.94 -2.82 -3.17
N CYS A 47 10.63 -3.96 -3.33
CA CYS A 47 10.09 -5.33 -3.33
C CYS A 47 8.89 -5.51 -4.27
N GLY A 48 9.03 -5.06 -5.54
CA GLY A 48 7.94 -5.17 -6.52
C GLY A 48 6.69 -4.37 -6.14
N ILE A 49 6.85 -3.22 -5.50
CA ILE A 49 5.79 -2.38 -4.93
C ILE A 49 5.11 -3.11 -3.75
N LEU A 50 5.92 -3.49 -2.74
CA LEU A 50 5.49 -4.16 -1.51
C LEU A 50 4.86 -5.55 -1.73
N THR A 51 5.07 -6.19 -2.88
CA THR A 51 4.49 -7.51 -3.19
C THR A 51 5.34 -8.67 -2.68
N ASN A 52 6.68 -8.54 -2.71
CA ASN A 52 7.59 -9.52 -2.13
C ASN A 52 7.88 -9.15 -0.67
N MET A 53 6.84 -9.23 0.19
CA MET A 53 6.95 -8.74 1.57
C MET A 53 7.94 -9.50 2.44
N LEU A 54 8.29 -10.73 2.05
CA LEU A 54 9.27 -11.60 2.69
C LEU A 54 10.54 -11.76 1.84
N GLY A 55 10.74 -10.84 0.88
CA GLY A 55 11.85 -10.91 -0.05
C GLY A 55 11.69 -12.02 -1.09
N TYR A 56 12.81 -12.41 -1.65
CA TYR A 56 12.90 -13.31 -2.80
C TYR A 56 13.34 -14.70 -2.37
N ASP A 57 12.81 -15.73 -3.04
CA ASP A 57 13.16 -17.16 -2.85
C ASP A 57 13.07 -17.64 -1.39
N LEU A 58 12.03 -17.25 -0.66
CA LEU A 58 11.80 -17.76 0.69
C LEU A 58 11.47 -19.28 0.61
N PRO A 59 12.28 -20.15 1.26
CA PRO A 59 12.09 -21.61 1.15
C PRO A 59 10.70 -22.08 1.56
N GLU A 60 10.12 -21.53 2.63
CA GLU A 60 8.81 -21.91 3.16
C GLU A 60 7.69 -21.70 2.12
N VAL A 61 7.72 -20.57 1.40
CA VAL A 61 6.76 -20.26 0.34
C VAL A 61 7.06 -21.11 -0.90
N ARG A 62 8.32 -21.17 -1.34
CA ARG A 62 8.74 -21.95 -2.51
C ARG A 62 8.35 -23.40 -2.39
N ASP A 63 8.69 -24.04 -1.25
CA ASP A 63 8.48 -25.47 -1.04
C ASP A 63 6.98 -25.81 -0.89
N ALA A 64 6.19 -24.92 -0.27
CA ALA A 64 4.73 -25.04 -0.23
C ALA A 64 4.12 -24.99 -1.64
N VAL A 65 4.55 -24.04 -2.46
CA VAL A 65 4.11 -23.91 -3.86
C VAL A 65 4.53 -25.12 -4.68
N GLN A 66 5.75 -25.63 -4.52
CA GLN A 66 6.22 -26.82 -5.23
C GLN A 66 5.39 -28.06 -4.86
N ARG A 67 5.04 -28.23 -3.58
CA ARG A 67 4.14 -29.31 -3.15
C ARG A 67 2.77 -29.20 -3.83
N GLN A 68 2.19 -27.99 -3.89
CA GLN A 68 0.91 -27.75 -4.56
C GLN A 68 1.01 -28.07 -6.07
N LEU A 69 2.08 -27.62 -6.73
CA LEU A 69 2.32 -27.93 -8.16
C LEU A 69 2.43 -29.44 -8.40
N SER A 70 3.06 -30.18 -7.48
CA SER A 70 3.23 -31.64 -7.59
C SER A 70 1.91 -32.43 -7.54
N THR A 71 0.82 -31.83 -7.03
CA THR A 71 -0.52 -32.44 -7.09
C THR A 71 -1.16 -32.42 -8.48
N GLY A 72 -0.62 -31.62 -9.40
CA GLY A 72 -1.21 -31.32 -10.70
C GLY A 72 -2.40 -30.34 -10.67
N ILE A 73 -2.83 -29.92 -9.47
CA ILE A 73 -3.96 -28.98 -9.30
C ILE A 73 -3.43 -27.57 -9.03
N VAL A 74 -3.33 -26.78 -10.09
CA VAL A 74 -2.95 -25.37 -10.03
C VAL A 74 -4.16 -24.48 -9.79
N HIS A 75 -5.29 -24.85 -10.40
CA HIS A 75 -6.54 -24.10 -10.37
C HIS A 75 -7.74 -25.02 -10.50
N THR A 76 -8.80 -24.77 -9.74
CA THR A 76 -10.07 -25.52 -9.79
C THR A 76 -11.31 -24.63 -9.86
N SER A 77 -11.17 -23.31 -9.79
CA SER A 77 -12.26 -22.36 -9.51
C SER A 77 -12.90 -22.56 -8.12
N THR A 78 -13.61 -21.55 -7.66
CA THR A 78 -14.37 -21.57 -6.39
C THR A 78 -15.63 -22.44 -6.42
N LEU A 79 -15.85 -23.16 -7.52
CA LEU A 79 -16.94 -24.15 -7.65
C LEU A 79 -16.66 -25.45 -6.86
N TYR A 80 -15.42 -25.63 -6.41
CA TYR A 80 -14.99 -26.79 -5.62
C TYR A 80 -14.39 -26.33 -4.30
N LEU A 81 -14.35 -27.23 -3.31
CA LEU A 81 -13.69 -26.94 -2.05
C LEU A 81 -12.17 -26.88 -2.25
N ILE A 82 -11.58 -25.76 -1.87
CA ILE A 82 -10.13 -25.53 -1.90
C ILE A 82 -9.67 -25.41 -0.45
N ARG A 83 -8.96 -26.43 0.04
CA ARG A 83 -8.52 -26.48 1.44
C ARG A 83 -7.69 -25.26 1.84
N SER A 84 -6.68 -24.91 1.05
CA SER A 84 -5.80 -23.78 1.33
C SER A 84 -6.56 -22.43 1.36
N GLN A 85 -7.66 -22.31 0.59
CA GLN A 85 -8.53 -21.14 0.60
C GLN A 85 -9.30 -21.02 1.93
N VAL A 86 -9.86 -22.15 2.39
CA VAL A 86 -10.62 -22.20 3.65
C VAL A 86 -9.69 -21.88 4.83
N GLU A 87 -8.54 -22.55 4.90
CA GLU A 87 -7.52 -22.33 5.94
C GLU A 87 -7.04 -20.88 5.99
N LEU A 88 -6.81 -20.26 4.82
CA LEU A 88 -6.44 -18.85 4.75
C LEU A 88 -7.58 -17.93 5.19
N ALA A 89 -8.81 -18.22 4.76
CA ALA A 89 -10.00 -17.43 5.15
C ALA A 89 -10.22 -17.46 6.67
N GLU A 90 -10.07 -18.63 7.32
CA GLU A 90 -10.16 -18.79 8.77
C GLU A 90 -9.11 -17.95 9.52
N LYS A 91 -7.85 -17.94 9.02
CA LYS A 91 -6.76 -17.11 9.58
C LYS A 91 -7.07 -15.62 9.45
N LEU A 92 -7.45 -15.19 8.25
CA LEU A 92 -7.75 -13.78 7.96
C LEU A 92 -8.96 -13.29 8.75
N ALA A 93 -10.03 -14.08 8.83
CA ALA A 93 -11.20 -13.74 9.63
C ALA A 93 -10.85 -13.54 11.11
N ARG A 94 -10.06 -14.47 11.69
CA ARG A 94 -9.60 -14.37 13.08
C ARG A 94 -8.71 -13.14 13.32
N LEU A 95 -7.80 -12.82 12.40
CA LEU A 95 -6.85 -11.70 12.54
C LEU A 95 -7.49 -10.35 12.29
N SER A 96 -8.64 -10.29 11.62
CA SER A 96 -9.29 -9.02 11.23
C SER A 96 -9.88 -8.23 12.40
N GLY A 97 -10.20 -8.88 13.52
CA GLY A 97 -10.97 -8.29 14.62
C GLY A 97 -12.43 -8.00 14.28
N ILE A 98 -12.89 -8.31 13.06
CA ILE A 98 -14.28 -8.13 12.63
C ILE A 98 -15.13 -9.30 13.15
N GLU A 99 -16.21 -9.01 13.83
CA GLU A 99 -17.13 -10.04 14.34
C GLU A 99 -17.83 -10.78 13.18
N ASN A 100 -17.89 -12.12 13.28
CA ASN A 100 -18.50 -12.99 12.25
C ASN A 100 -17.96 -12.72 10.83
N ALA A 101 -16.66 -12.42 10.72
CA ALA A 101 -16.01 -12.08 9.46
C ALA A 101 -16.10 -13.22 8.42
N LYS A 102 -16.32 -12.84 7.17
CA LYS A 102 -16.18 -13.70 5.99
C LYS A 102 -15.18 -13.09 5.03
N VAL A 103 -14.57 -13.94 4.20
CA VAL A 103 -13.54 -13.54 3.24
C VAL A 103 -13.97 -13.89 1.81
N PHE A 104 -13.86 -12.92 0.91
CA PHE A 104 -14.00 -13.14 -0.52
C PHE A 104 -12.66 -12.84 -1.20
N PHE A 105 -12.12 -13.82 -1.94
CA PHE A 105 -10.82 -13.70 -2.60
C PHE A 105 -10.95 -13.18 -4.03
N THR A 106 -10.02 -12.32 -4.40
CA THR A 106 -9.81 -11.75 -5.75
C THR A 106 -8.34 -11.91 -6.15
N ASN A 107 -7.90 -11.23 -7.23
CA ASN A 107 -6.54 -11.35 -7.73
C ASN A 107 -5.69 -10.08 -7.55
N SER A 108 -6.31 -8.99 -7.14
CA SER A 108 -5.65 -7.69 -7.02
C SER A 108 -6.35 -6.79 -6.00
N GLY A 109 -5.64 -5.75 -5.54
CA GLY A 109 -6.24 -4.70 -4.70
C GLY A 109 -7.34 -3.91 -5.42
N THR A 110 -7.22 -3.72 -6.74
CA THR A 110 -8.28 -3.11 -7.55
C THR A 110 -9.59 -3.90 -7.47
N GLU A 111 -9.54 -5.22 -7.70
CA GLU A 111 -10.72 -6.08 -7.60
C GLU A 111 -11.26 -6.16 -6.16
N ALA A 112 -10.36 -6.14 -5.16
CA ALA A 112 -10.76 -6.11 -3.76
C ALA A 112 -11.55 -4.83 -3.43
N ASN A 113 -11.04 -3.66 -3.83
CA ASN A 113 -11.71 -2.38 -3.61
C ASN A 113 -13.05 -2.28 -4.37
N GLU A 114 -13.12 -2.76 -5.62
CA GLU A 114 -14.38 -2.84 -6.37
C GLU A 114 -15.39 -3.75 -5.65
N THR A 115 -14.95 -4.88 -5.13
CA THR A 115 -15.82 -5.79 -4.37
C THR A 115 -16.34 -5.14 -3.09
N ALA A 116 -15.47 -4.46 -2.33
CA ALA A 116 -15.88 -3.75 -1.12
C ALA A 116 -16.87 -2.61 -1.40
N LEU A 117 -16.66 -1.85 -2.47
CA LEU A 117 -17.60 -0.82 -2.92
C LEU A 117 -18.94 -1.42 -3.35
N MET A 118 -18.93 -2.55 -4.06
CA MET A 118 -20.14 -3.27 -4.45
C MET A 118 -20.93 -3.72 -3.22
N LEU A 119 -20.26 -4.31 -2.22
CA LEU A 119 -20.88 -4.70 -0.95
C LEU A 119 -21.51 -3.50 -0.22
N ALA A 120 -20.75 -2.40 -0.09
CA ALA A 120 -21.21 -1.21 0.61
C ALA A 120 -22.39 -0.54 -0.09
N THR A 121 -22.31 -0.33 -1.40
CA THR A 121 -23.37 0.31 -2.19
C THR A 121 -24.63 -0.53 -2.26
N ALA A 122 -24.50 -1.86 -2.33
CA ALA A 122 -25.65 -2.78 -2.27
C ALA A 122 -26.31 -2.78 -0.90
N ALA A 123 -25.53 -2.84 0.18
CA ALA A 123 -26.06 -2.82 1.55
C ALA A 123 -26.76 -1.50 1.89
N ARG A 124 -26.23 -0.37 1.41
CA ARG A 124 -26.75 0.96 1.69
C ARG A 124 -27.73 1.49 0.65
N GLN A 125 -27.90 0.79 -0.48
CA GLN A 125 -28.73 1.23 -1.62
C GLN A 125 -28.38 2.66 -2.07
N SER A 126 -27.09 2.98 -2.08
CA SER A 126 -26.56 4.30 -2.44
C SER A 126 -25.27 4.20 -3.23
N ASN A 127 -25.06 5.15 -4.15
CA ASN A 127 -23.82 5.31 -4.89
C ASN A 127 -22.99 6.51 -4.41
N GLN A 128 -23.31 7.12 -3.26
CA GLN A 128 -22.50 8.18 -2.68
C GLN A 128 -21.37 7.57 -1.85
N VAL A 129 -20.13 7.93 -2.14
CA VAL A 129 -18.92 7.37 -1.54
C VAL A 129 -18.03 8.50 -1.05
N LEU A 130 -17.49 8.33 0.15
CA LEU A 130 -16.42 9.18 0.68
C LEU A 130 -15.07 8.52 0.41
N ALA A 131 -14.07 9.32 0.04
CA ALA A 131 -12.69 8.89 -0.13
C ALA A 131 -11.73 9.97 0.39
N MET A 132 -10.48 9.60 0.65
CA MET A 132 -9.49 10.57 1.14
C MET A 132 -8.85 11.34 -0.02
N ARG A 133 -8.49 12.61 0.21
CA ARG A 133 -7.64 13.37 -0.71
C ARG A 133 -6.27 12.69 -0.80
N GLY A 134 -5.69 12.67 -1.99
CA GLY A 134 -4.38 12.04 -2.24
C GLY A 134 -4.40 10.51 -2.36
N SER A 135 -5.56 9.86 -2.17
CA SER A 135 -5.70 8.40 -2.19
C SER A 135 -5.45 7.75 -3.55
N TYR A 136 -5.13 6.44 -3.49
CA TYR A 136 -5.04 5.57 -4.66
C TYR A 136 -5.62 4.19 -4.35
N HIS A 137 -6.70 3.81 -5.02
CA HIS A 137 -7.43 2.57 -4.74
C HIS A 137 -7.45 1.58 -5.92
N GLY A 138 -6.81 1.90 -7.04
CA GLY A 138 -6.69 0.98 -8.17
C GLY A 138 -6.98 1.60 -9.53
N ARG A 139 -7.25 0.75 -10.53
CA ARG A 139 -7.27 1.12 -11.95
C ARG A 139 -8.54 0.71 -12.70
N SER A 140 -9.47 0.04 -12.07
CA SER A 140 -10.81 -0.21 -12.61
C SER A 140 -11.62 1.09 -12.66
N PHE A 141 -12.77 1.05 -13.30
CA PHE A 141 -13.58 2.24 -13.50
C PHE A 141 -14.07 2.86 -12.17
N GLY A 142 -14.50 2.03 -11.20
CA GLY A 142 -14.88 2.50 -9.87
C GLY A 142 -13.67 2.91 -9.02
N ALA A 143 -12.60 2.11 -9.02
CA ALA A 143 -11.39 2.43 -8.24
C ALA A 143 -10.71 3.73 -8.71
N VAL A 144 -10.69 4.02 -10.03
CA VAL A 144 -10.21 5.30 -10.56
C VAL A 144 -11.10 6.46 -10.12
N ALA A 145 -12.42 6.24 -10.02
CA ALA A 145 -13.36 7.28 -9.58
C ALA A 145 -13.03 7.80 -8.17
N ILE A 146 -12.70 6.89 -7.26
CA ILE A 146 -12.35 7.19 -5.86
C ILE A 146 -10.85 7.49 -5.63
N THR A 147 -10.01 7.36 -6.65
CA THR A 147 -8.60 7.76 -6.62
C THR A 147 -8.49 9.28 -6.80
N ARG A 148 -7.81 9.97 -5.88
CA ARG A 148 -7.63 11.44 -5.93
C ARG A 148 -6.18 11.87 -6.20
N ASN A 149 -5.28 10.95 -6.40
CA ASN A 149 -3.96 11.28 -6.92
C ASN A 149 -4.05 11.56 -8.43
N VAL A 150 -3.92 12.82 -8.82
CA VAL A 150 -4.16 13.29 -10.20
C VAL A 150 -3.24 12.60 -11.22
N ALA A 151 -1.99 12.33 -10.85
CA ALA A 151 -1.03 11.66 -11.73
C ALA A 151 -1.44 10.22 -12.08
N TRP A 152 -2.31 9.60 -11.28
CA TRP A 152 -2.79 8.23 -11.44
C TRP A 152 -4.26 8.13 -11.83
N LYS A 153 -4.93 9.27 -12.00
CA LYS A 153 -6.34 9.32 -12.37
C LYS A 153 -6.50 9.29 -13.89
N SER A 154 -6.64 8.11 -14.46
CA SER A 154 -6.72 7.88 -15.90
C SER A 154 -8.08 8.26 -16.53
N SER A 155 -9.13 8.47 -15.73
CA SER A 155 -10.48 8.86 -16.20
C SER A 155 -11.15 9.81 -15.23
N GLN A 156 -11.94 10.74 -15.76
CA GLN A 156 -12.81 11.66 -14.99
C GLN A 156 -14.23 11.10 -14.81
N LEU A 157 -14.59 10.06 -15.56
CA LEU A 157 -15.91 9.44 -15.43
C LEU A 157 -15.97 8.63 -14.15
N ALA A 158 -17.07 8.74 -13.42
CA ALA A 158 -17.27 8.05 -12.14
C ALA A 158 -18.67 7.42 -12.10
N PRO A 159 -18.79 6.14 -11.70
CA PRO A 159 -20.08 5.51 -11.43
C PRO A 159 -20.67 5.96 -10.08
N PHE A 160 -19.88 6.63 -9.25
CA PHE A 160 -20.20 7.08 -7.91
C PHE A 160 -20.25 8.59 -7.82
N SER A 161 -21.08 9.12 -6.91
CA SER A 161 -20.95 10.49 -6.41
C SER A 161 -19.88 10.48 -5.31
N VAL A 162 -18.71 11.04 -5.59
CA VAL A 162 -17.54 10.94 -4.69
C VAL A 162 -17.28 12.28 -4.02
N HIS A 163 -17.21 12.26 -2.68
CA HIS A 163 -16.77 13.38 -1.87
C HIS A 163 -15.43 13.05 -1.22
N TYR A 164 -14.51 14.03 -1.22
CA TYR A 164 -13.15 13.81 -0.74
C TYR A 164 -12.90 14.52 0.58
N LEU A 165 -12.45 13.75 1.58
CA LEU A 165 -12.14 14.20 2.93
C LEU A 165 -10.67 14.58 3.08
N HIS A 166 -10.40 15.45 4.03
CA HIS A 166 -9.05 15.72 4.51
C HIS A 166 -8.46 14.50 5.25
N GLY A 167 -7.13 14.42 5.33
CA GLY A 167 -6.47 13.31 6.01
C GLY A 167 -4.96 13.52 6.16
N THR A 168 -4.25 13.59 5.04
CA THR A 168 -2.79 13.70 5.01
C THR A 168 -2.32 15.07 4.50
N ASP A 169 -3.21 16.04 4.50
CA ASP A 169 -3.01 17.39 3.95
C ASP A 169 -2.93 18.48 5.05
N SER A 170 -2.47 18.11 6.26
CA SER A 170 -2.23 19.04 7.38
C SER A 170 -1.22 20.16 7.07
N TYR A 171 -0.39 19.98 6.03
CA TYR A 171 0.54 20.99 5.52
C TYR A 171 -0.16 22.18 4.81
N LEU A 172 -1.45 22.10 4.52
CA LEU A 172 -2.17 23.19 3.88
C LEU A 172 -2.25 24.40 4.79
N PRO A 173 -2.21 25.63 4.24
CA PRO A 173 -2.25 26.86 5.05
C PRO A 173 -3.45 26.96 6.00
N ALA A 174 -4.57 26.32 5.65
CA ALA A 174 -5.77 26.27 6.49
C ALA A 174 -5.56 25.54 7.83
N PHE A 175 -4.58 24.65 7.89
CA PHE A 175 -4.27 23.83 9.07
C PHE A 175 -2.91 24.19 9.69
N ALA A 176 -2.25 25.23 9.20
CA ALA A 176 -0.91 25.58 9.64
C ALA A 176 -0.88 25.90 11.15
N GLY A 177 0.00 25.23 11.88
CA GLY A 177 0.20 25.41 13.31
C GLY A 177 -0.81 24.69 14.21
N MET A 178 -1.74 23.93 13.66
CA MET A 178 -2.64 23.08 14.44
C MET A 178 -1.88 21.90 15.03
N SER A 179 -2.21 21.54 16.26
CA SER A 179 -1.87 20.23 16.83
C SER A 179 -2.68 19.13 16.15
N ASP A 180 -2.26 17.86 16.32
CA ASP A 180 -3.00 16.71 15.78
C ASP A 180 -4.45 16.69 16.26
N ALA A 181 -4.70 17.02 17.51
CA ALA A 181 -6.05 17.06 18.07
C ALA A 181 -6.92 18.16 17.41
N GLU A 182 -6.39 19.36 17.22
CA GLU A 182 -7.08 20.46 16.54
C GLU A 182 -7.34 20.14 15.07
N TYR A 183 -6.38 19.47 14.41
CA TYR A 183 -6.55 19.01 13.02
C TYR A 183 -7.65 17.96 12.91
N ILE A 184 -7.68 16.96 13.81
CA ILE A 184 -8.74 15.93 13.85
C ILE A 184 -10.12 16.59 14.08
N GLU A 185 -10.21 17.55 15.01
CA GLU A 185 -11.46 18.29 15.27
C GLU A 185 -11.93 19.05 14.03
N ALA A 186 -11.03 19.79 13.38
CA ALA A 186 -11.33 20.54 12.15
C ALA A 186 -11.80 19.62 11.02
N CYS A 187 -11.11 18.50 10.80
CA CYS A 187 -11.49 17.52 9.79
C CYS A 187 -12.84 16.86 10.08
N THR A 188 -13.11 16.55 11.35
CA THR A 188 -14.40 15.97 11.77
C THR A 188 -15.55 16.97 11.62
N ALA A 189 -15.31 18.25 11.92
CA ALA A 189 -16.28 19.33 11.70
C ALA A 189 -16.61 19.51 10.21
N ASP A 190 -15.58 19.44 9.32
CA ASP A 190 -15.77 19.49 7.86
C ASP A 190 -16.59 18.28 7.36
N LEU A 191 -16.31 17.08 7.84
CA LEU A 191 -17.11 15.89 7.51
C LEU A 191 -18.55 16.05 7.95
N LYS A 192 -18.81 16.56 9.16
CA LYS A 192 -20.17 16.81 9.65
C LYS A 192 -20.92 17.80 8.78
N HIS A 193 -20.25 18.88 8.37
CA HIS A 193 -20.82 19.85 7.44
C HIS A 193 -21.10 19.20 6.07
N LEU A 194 -20.17 18.43 5.51
CA LEU A 194 -20.34 17.73 4.26
C LEU A 194 -21.54 16.78 4.27
N LEU A 195 -21.70 15.98 5.30
CA LEU A 195 -22.84 15.06 5.45
C LEU A 195 -24.19 15.79 5.50
N THR A 196 -24.23 17.00 6.05
CA THR A 196 -25.49 17.78 6.20
C THR A 196 -25.81 18.66 5.00
N ALA A 197 -24.80 19.18 4.31
CA ALA A 197 -24.95 20.23 3.29
C ALA A 197 -24.63 19.77 1.87
N ALA A 198 -23.81 18.74 1.68
CA ALA A 198 -23.28 18.38 0.36
C ALA A 198 -23.63 16.96 -0.10
N THR A 199 -24.26 16.14 0.75
CA THR A 199 -24.70 14.78 0.40
C THR A 199 -26.22 14.69 0.42
N ALA A 200 -26.78 13.62 -0.16
CA ALA A 200 -28.21 13.31 -0.04
C ALA A 200 -28.55 12.58 1.30
N ARG A 201 -27.61 12.50 2.23
CA ARG A 201 -27.71 11.83 3.53
C ARG A 201 -27.86 10.31 3.47
N ASP A 202 -27.54 9.72 2.32
CA ASP A 202 -27.61 8.29 2.06
C ASP A 202 -26.25 7.69 1.74
N VAL A 203 -25.15 8.31 2.18
CA VAL A 203 -23.79 7.89 1.91
C VAL A 203 -23.57 6.40 2.20
N ALA A 204 -23.01 5.66 1.25
CA ALA A 204 -22.77 4.23 1.37
C ALA A 204 -21.58 3.92 2.28
N CYS A 205 -20.43 4.51 2.00
CA CYS A 205 -19.21 4.21 2.73
C CYS A 205 -18.16 5.33 2.64
N LEU A 206 -17.20 5.26 3.57
CA LEU A 206 -15.87 5.83 3.45
C LEU A 206 -14.90 4.72 3.10
N ILE A 207 -14.00 4.95 2.13
CA ILE A 207 -12.82 4.13 1.89
C ILE A 207 -11.55 4.95 2.15
N ALA A 208 -10.60 4.40 2.93
CA ALA A 208 -9.35 5.08 3.27
C ALA A 208 -8.18 4.11 3.37
N GLU A 209 -7.01 4.55 2.90
CA GLU A 209 -5.71 3.94 3.21
C GLU A 209 -5.25 4.48 4.58
N PRO A 210 -4.89 3.65 5.58
CA PRO A 210 -4.32 4.15 6.83
C PRO A 210 -3.00 4.92 6.63
N ILE A 211 -2.19 4.49 5.67
CA ILE A 211 -1.03 5.22 5.15
C ILE A 211 -1.19 5.28 3.63
N GLN A 212 -1.23 6.46 3.06
CA GLN A 212 -1.43 6.63 1.61
C GLN A 212 -0.19 6.19 0.83
N GLY A 213 -0.28 5.02 0.20
CA GLY A 213 0.84 4.38 -0.47
C GLY A 213 1.39 5.21 -1.63
N VAL A 214 0.60 5.43 -2.66
CA VAL A 214 0.99 6.22 -3.84
C VAL A 214 1.12 7.71 -3.51
N GLY A 215 0.40 8.17 -2.49
CA GLY A 215 0.50 9.52 -1.93
C GLY A 215 1.89 9.88 -1.36
N GLY A 216 2.80 8.91 -1.24
CA GLY A 216 4.16 9.14 -0.76
C GLY A 216 4.37 8.66 0.67
N PHE A 217 3.65 7.65 1.09
CA PHE A 217 3.61 7.16 2.47
C PHE A 217 3.26 8.26 3.48
N THR A 218 2.32 9.12 3.05
CA THR A 218 1.77 10.17 3.92
C THR A 218 0.77 9.56 4.90
N MET A 219 0.79 10.07 6.13
CA MET A 219 -0.02 9.57 7.24
C MET A 219 -0.92 10.67 7.78
N ALA A 220 -2.17 10.31 8.06
CA ALA A 220 -3.02 11.14 8.91
C ALA A 220 -2.58 11.00 10.37
N PRO A 221 -2.85 11.97 11.24
CA PRO A 221 -2.68 11.79 12.67
C PRO A 221 -3.41 10.56 13.19
N ASP A 222 -2.78 9.83 14.12
CA ASP A 222 -3.38 8.66 14.75
C ASP A 222 -4.70 9.05 15.41
N GLY A 223 -5.74 8.22 15.23
CA GLY A 223 -7.09 8.51 15.70
C GLY A 223 -8.02 9.20 14.69
N LEU A 224 -7.53 9.82 13.61
CA LEU A 224 -8.41 10.53 12.65
C LEU A 224 -9.46 9.60 12.03
N LEU A 225 -9.06 8.42 11.55
CA LEU A 225 -10.03 7.48 10.95
C LEU A 225 -11.02 6.93 11.98
N GLY A 226 -10.62 6.82 13.25
CA GLY A 226 -11.52 6.52 14.37
C GLY A 226 -12.57 7.60 14.56
N ALA A 227 -12.15 8.87 14.63
CA ALA A 227 -13.07 10.00 14.75
C ALA A 227 -14.05 10.09 13.56
N TYR A 228 -13.56 9.83 12.35
CA TYR A 228 -14.44 9.72 11.18
C TYR A 228 -15.43 8.57 11.30
N ARG A 229 -14.96 7.38 11.70
CA ARG A 229 -15.81 6.19 11.85
C ARG A 229 -16.92 6.42 12.87
N ASP A 230 -16.62 7.04 14.01
CA ASP A 230 -17.59 7.34 15.04
C ASP A 230 -18.73 8.24 14.53
N LEU A 231 -18.37 9.34 13.85
CA LEU A 231 -19.35 10.22 13.23
C LEU A 231 -20.15 9.52 12.12
N LEU A 232 -19.50 8.73 11.28
CA LEU A 232 -20.13 8.00 10.18
C LEU A 232 -21.10 6.92 10.67
N ALA A 233 -20.79 6.30 11.82
CA ALA A 233 -21.66 5.30 12.43
C ALA A 233 -23.04 5.85 12.81
N GLU A 234 -23.12 7.12 13.27
CA GLU A 234 -24.39 7.80 13.58
C GLU A 234 -25.32 7.89 12.35
N HIS A 235 -24.75 7.82 11.16
CA HIS A 235 -25.46 7.89 9.88
C HIS A 235 -25.57 6.53 9.17
N GLY A 236 -25.09 5.45 9.80
CA GLY A 236 -25.05 4.10 9.24
C GLY A 236 -24.12 3.98 8.03
N VAL A 237 -23.19 4.90 7.83
CA VAL A 237 -22.17 4.87 6.75
C VAL A 237 -21.11 3.83 7.09
N LEU A 238 -20.78 2.96 6.13
CA LEU A 238 -19.82 1.88 6.33
C LEU A 238 -18.38 2.41 6.19
N PHE A 239 -17.44 1.79 6.91
CA PHE A 239 -16.02 2.10 6.80
C PHE A 239 -15.25 0.93 6.18
N ILE A 240 -14.52 1.21 5.08
CA ILE A 240 -13.63 0.30 4.37
C ILE A 240 -12.20 0.76 4.62
N SER A 241 -11.37 -0.09 5.25
CA SER A 241 -9.92 0.13 5.34
C SER A 241 -9.22 -0.52 4.16
N ASP A 242 -8.56 0.27 3.34
CA ASP A 242 -7.70 -0.22 2.26
C ASP A 242 -6.31 -0.54 2.83
N GLU A 243 -6.12 -1.80 3.21
CA GLU A 243 -4.91 -2.35 3.81
C GLU A 243 -3.94 -2.97 2.77
N VAL A 244 -4.13 -2.65 1.52
CA VAL A 244 -3.33 -3.23 0.42
C VAL A 244 -1.83 -2.98 0.57
N GLN A 245 -1.41 -1.92 1.29
CA GLN A 245 0.00 -1.61 1.53
C GLN A 245 0.41 -1.61 3.02
N THR A 246 -0.52 -1.50 3.95
CA THR A 246 -0.26 -1.24 5.38
C THR A 246 -0.33 -2.47 6.28
N ALA A 247 -0.95 -3.54 5.79
CA ALA A 247 -1.17 -4.78 6.54
C ALA A 247 0.09 -5.59 6.85
N TRP A 248 -0.12 -6.67 7.58
CA TRP A 248 0.84 -7.76 7.87
C TRP A 248 1.98 -7.35 8.81
N GLY A 249 1.71 -6.42 9.73
CA GLY A 249 2.70 -5.95 10.69
C GLY A 249 3.77 -5.00 10.11
N ARG A 250 3.59 -4.52 8.86
CA ARG A 250 4.55 -3.65 8.18
C ARG A 250 4.81 -2.35 8.91
N THR A 251 3.81 -1.80 9.59
CA THR A 251 3.92 -0.57 10.38
C THR A 251 4.67 -0.75 11.70
N GLY A 252 4.93 -1.98 12.11
CA GLY A 252 5.67 -2.32 13.32
C GLY A 252 4.84 -2.24 14.61
N GLU A 253 4.11 -1.17 14.82
CA GLU A 253 3.27 -0.98 16.01
C GLU A 253 2.01 -1.86 15.96
N HIS A 254 1.46 -2.07 14.76
CA HIS A 254 0.18 -2.73 14.54
C HIS A 254 0.28 -3.77 13.42
N PHE A 255 -0.60 -4.80 13.48
CA PHE A 255 -0.71 -5.81 12.42
C PHE A 255 -1.47 -5.27 11.21
N TRP A 256 -2.56 -4.52 11.46
CA TRP A 256 -3.31 -3.75 10.48
C TRP A 256 -3.06 -2.25 10.67
N GLY A 257 -2.97 -1.50 9.58
CA GLY A 257 -2.73 -0.07 9.67
C GLY A 257 -3.85 0.71 10.37
N PHE A 258 -5.11 0.26 10.25
CA PHE A 258 -6.26 0.91 10.90
C PHE A 258 -6.21 0.89 12.43
N GLU A 259 -5.47 -0.05 13.03
CA GLU A 259 -5.38 -0.18 14.49
C GLU A 259 -4.74 1.07 15.14
N ALA A 260 -3.86 1.78 14.41
CA ALA A 260 -3.30 3.06 14.85
C ALA A 260 -4.37 4.16 15.08
N HIS A 261 -5.54 3.97 14.50
CA HIS A 261 -6.66 4.90 14.64
C HIS A 261 -7.70 4.46 15.68
N GLY A 262 -7.44 3.35 16.41
CA GLY A 262 -8.34 2.85 17.45
C GLY A 262 -9.71 2.40 16.93
N VAL A 263 -9.79 1.92 15.70
CA VAL A 263 -11.05 1.59 15.02
C VAL A 263 -11.00 0.18 14.45
N THR A 264 -12.15 -0.49 14.41
CA THR A 264 -12.36 -1.70 13.60
C THR A 264 -13.26 -1.33 12.43
N PRO A 265 -12.82 -1.54 11.17
CA PRO A 265 -13.62 -1.23 9.99
C PRO A 265 -14.75 -2.25 9.78
N ASP A 266 -15.75 -1.90 8.98
CA ASP A 266 -16.77 -2.85 8.51
C ASP A 266 -16.22 -3.82 7.47
N MET A 267 -15.21 -3.36 6.71
CA MET A 267 -14.53 -4.15 5.68
C MET A 267 -13.04 -3.80 5.63
N ILE A 268 -12.23 -4.80 5.32
CA ILE A 268 -10.79 -4.66 5.05
C ILE A 268 -10.54 -5.15 3.64
N THR A 269 -9.87 -4.37 2.82
CA THR A 269 -9.36 -4.85 1.53
C THR A 269 -7.86 -5.13 1.63
N PHE A 270 -7.42 -6.24 1.04
CA PHE A 270 -6.04 -6.67 1.08
C PHE A 270 -5.55 -7.19 -0.28
N ALA A 271 -4.24 -7.15 -0.51
CA ALA A 271 -3.58 -7.72 -1.70
C ALA A 271 -2.06 -7.80 -1.49
N LYS A 272 -1.30 -7.59 -2.56
CA LYS A 272 0.17 -7.41 -2.59
C LYS A 272 0.94 -8.41 -1.75
N GLY A 273 1.46 -7.95 -0.61
CA GLY A 273 2.40 -8.68 0.23
C GLY A 273 1.95 -10.06 0.66
N LEU A 274 0.64 -10.28 0.85
CA LEU A 274 0.09 -11.57 1.29
C LEU A 274 0.53 -12.73 0.38
N GLY A 275 0.61 -12.49 -0.93
CA GLY A 275 1.00 -13.53 -1.88
C GLY A 275 2.50 -13.76 -2.00
N ASN A 276 3.32 -12.90 -1.42
CA ASN A 276 4.78 -12.88 -1.61
C ASN A 276 5.21 -13.09 -3.06
N GLY A 277 4.65 -12.27 -3.97
CA GLY A 277 4.86 -12.31 -5.41
C GLY A 277 3.76 -13.04 -6.20
N PHE A 278 2.93 -13.86 -5.57
CA PHE A 278 1.76 -14.47 -6.21
C PHE A 278 0.56 -13.51 -6.21
N ALA A 279 -0.20 -13.51 -7.32
CA ALA A 279 -1.39 -12.67 -7.44
C ALA A 279 -2.49 -13.14 -6.48
N ILE A 280 -2.85 -12.28 -5.53
CA ILE A 280 -3.94 -12.49 -4.58
C ILE A 280 -4.46 -11.12 -4.12
N GLY A 281 -5.72 -11.06 -3.81
CA GLY A 281 -6.40 -9.97 -3.13
C GLY A 281 -7.69 -10.46 -2.50
N GLY A 282 -8.41 -9.60 -1.82
CA GLY A 282 -9.70 -9.95 -1.28
C GLY A 282 -10.26 -8.92 -0.33
N VAL A 283 -11.45 -9.23 0.15
CA VAL A 283 -12.19 -8.45 1.14
C VAL A 283 -12.50 -9.34 2.35
N ILE A 284 -12.24 -8.82 3.52
CA ILE A 284 -12.75 -9.34 4.78
C ILE A 284 -13.89 -8.40 5.20
N ALA A 285 -15.07 -8.91 5.45
CA ALA A 285 -16.21 -8.10 5.87
C ALA A 285 -17.05 -8.84 6.90
N ARG A 286 -17.90 -8.11 7.64
CA ARG A 286 -18.94 -8.72 8.45
C ARG A 286 -19.80 -9.66 7.62
N GLY A 287 -20.23 -10.78 8.22
CA GLY A 287 -20.99 -11.81 7.53
C GLY A 287 -22.30 -11.30 6.92
N ASP A 288 -22.98 -10.37 7.59
CA ASP A 288 -24.24 -9.77 7.10
C ASP A 288 -24.03 -8.97 5.81
N LEU A 289 -22.90 -8.26 5.68
CA LEU A 289 -22.55 -7.53 4.47
C LEU A 289 -22.13 -8.49 3.34
N MET A 290 -21.35 -9.51 3.67
CA MET A 290 -20.84 -10.47 2.69
C MET A 290 -21.97 -11.33 2.10
N ASP A 291 -22.91 -11.78 2.91
CA ASP A 291 -24.04 -12.59 2.50
C ASP A 291 -25.22 -11.76 1.95
N GLY A 292 -25.21 -10.44 2.13
CA GLY A 292 -26.29 -9.53 1.74
C GLY A 292 -26.36 -9.20 0.24
N VAL A 293 -25.40 -9.68 -0.58
CA VAL A 293 -25.40 -9.39 -2.02
C VAL A 293 -26.47 -10.22 -2.73
N PRO A 294 -27.42 -9.58 -3.43
CA PRO A 294 -28.42 -10.30 -4.20
C PRO A 294 -27.81 -10.86 -5.51
N GLY A 295 -27.53 -12.13 -5.56
CA GLY A 295 -27.03 -12.80 -6.75
C GLY A 295 -25.78 -13.64 -6.53
N ASN A 296 -25.43 -14.45 -7.52
CA ASN A 296 -24.23 -15.26 -7.49
C ASN A 296 -23.01 -14.42 -7.89
N GLY A 297 -21.95 -14.47 -7.08
CA GLY A 297 -20.66 -13.82 -7.34
C GLY A 297 -19.52 -14.84 -7.27
N ILE A 298 -18.69 -14.90 -8.30
CA ILE A 298 -17.46 -15.68 -8.30
C ILE A 298 -16.31 -14.85 -8.86
N SER A 299 -15.11 -15.09 -8.35
CA SER A 299 -13.86 -14.70 -9.00
C SER A 299 -13.22 -15.95 -9.57
N THR A 300 -13.10 -16.05 -10.91
CA THR A 300 -12.63 -17.30 -11.56
C THR A 300 -11.29 -17.76 -10.97
N PHE A 301 -10.32 -16.86 -10.80
CA PHE A 301 -8.99 -17.17 -10.28
C PHE A 301 -8.79 -16.75 -8.82
N GLY A 302 -9.70 -15.98 -8.25
CA GLY A 302 -9.59 -15.51 -6.86
C GLY A 302 -9.63 -16.68 -5.88
N GLY A 303 -8.64 -16.73 -4.98
CA GLY A 303 -8.53 -17.80 -3.99
C GLY A 303 -8.14 -19.16 -4.58
N ASN A 304 -7.47 -19.21 -5.73
CA ASN A 304 -7.00 -20.46 -6.33
C ASN A 304 -6.01 -21.19 -5.42
N PRO A 305 -5.87 -22.53 -5.58
CA PRO A 305 -5.03 -23.37 -4.73
C PRO A 305 -3.57 -22.88 -4.63
N LEU A 306 -3.00 -22.40 -5.73
CA LEU A 306 -1.59 -22.00 -5.77
C LEU A 306 -1.34 -20.71 -4.99
N SER A 307 -2.13 -19.65 -5.26
CA SER A 307 -1.98 -18.36 -4.58
C SER A 307 -2.31 -18.45 -3.09
N THR A 308 -3.34 -19.22 -2.71
CA THR A 308 -3.70 -19.38 -1.29
C THR A 308 -2.71 -20.24 -0.53
N THR A 309 -2.06 -21.22 -1.18
CA THR A 309 -0.96 -21.99 -0.58
C THR A 309 0.25 -21.09 -0.32
N ALA A 310 0.63 -20.26 -1.29
CA ALA A 310 1.70 -19.28 -1.11
C ALA A 310 1.39 -18.30 0.02
N ALA A 311 0.15 -17.76 0.02
CA ALA A 311 -0.32 -16.81 1.03
C ALA A 311 -0.36 -17.40 2.45
N ASN A 312 -0.80 -18.66 2.61
CA ASN A 312 -0.75 -19.35 3.91
C ASN A 312 0.68 -19.45 4.42
N ALA A 313 1.61 -19.92 3.58
CA ALA A 313 3.01 -20.06 3.98
C ALA A 313 3.64 -18.70 4.32
N ALA A 314 3.32 -17.67 3.56
CA ALA A 314 3.82 -16.33 3.81
C ALA A 314 3.26 -15.75 5.13
N LEU A 315 1.95 -15.90 5.37
CA LEU A 315 1.31 -15.41 6.60
C LEU A 315 1.80 -16.17 7.84
N ASP A 316 1.92 -17.49 7.76
CA ASP A 316 2.48 -18.30 8.84
C ASP A 316 3.90 -17.84 9.18
N TYR A 317 4.75 -17.63 8.18
CA TYR A 317 6.10 -17.12 8.39
C TYR A 317 6.13 -15.75 9.09
N VAL A 318 5.24 -14.81 8.71
CA VAL A 318 5.11 -13.51 9.37
C VAL A 318 4.80 -13.67 10.86
N LEU A 319 3.85 -14.56 11.18
CA LEU A 319 3.37 -14.76 12.55
C LEU A 319 4.39 -15.54 13.40
N ASP A 320 4.95 -16.62 12.86
CA ASP A 320 5.87 -17.51 13.58
C ASP A 320 7.21 -16.86 13.90
N HIS A 321 7.64 -15.87 13.10
CA HIS A 321 8.91 -15.16 13.27
C HIS A 321 8.76 -13.76 13.86
N ASP A 322 7.55 -13.37 14.32
CA ASP A 322 7.29 -12.06 14.93
C ASP A 322 7.83 -10.89 14.08
N LEU A 323 7.53 -10.93 12.75
CA LEU A 323 8.08 -9.95 11.81
C LEU A 323 7.54 -8.54 12.02
N GLN A 324 6.41 -8.40 12.70
CA GLN A 324 5.91 -7.10 13.15
C GLN A 324 6.93 -6.43 14.09
N ARG A 325 7.50 -7.16 15.03
CA ARG A 325 8.55 -6.63 15.92
C ARG A 325 9.83 -6.30 15.16
N ASN A 326 10.21 -7.12 14.17
CA ASN A 326 11.34 -6.82 13.29
C ASN A 326 11.11 -5.50 12.55
N ALA A 327 9.89 -5.30 12.02
CA ALA A 327 9.51 -4.07 11.34
C ALA A 327 9.57 -2.85 12.29
N ALA A 328 9.09 -2.98 13.53
CA ALA A 328 9.19 -1.92 14.53
C ALA A 328 10.66 -1.56 14.82
N THR A 329 11.48 -2.56 15.12
CA THR A 329 12.88 -2.36 15.56
C THR A 329 13.74 -1.78 14.44
N LEU A 330 13.76 -2.43 13.28
CA LEU A 330 14.61 -2.01 12.16
C LEU A 330 14.04 -0.77 11.45
N GLY A 331 12.72 -0.63 11.42
CA GLY A 331 12.07 0.58 10.89
C GLY A 331 12.45 1.83 11.68
N THR A 332 12.37 1.78 13.02
CA THR A 332 12.81 2.87 13.90
C THR A 332 14.28 3.23 13.67
N MET A 333 15.15 2.20 13.64
CA MET A 333 16.59 2.41 13.39
C MET A 333 16.83 3.12 12.05
N ILE A 334 16.16 2.71 10.97
CA ILE A 334 16.35 3.31 9.65
C ILE A 334 15.81 4.75 9.63
N ILE A 335 14.58 4.97 10.13
CA ILE A 335 13.92 6.28 10.08
C ILE A 335 14.70 7.31 10.92
N GLU A 336 15.14 6.95 12.13
CA GLU A 336 15.95 7.83 12.98
C GLU A 336 17.32 8.10 12.35
N GLY A 337 17.99 7.07 11.84
CA GLY A 337 19.26 7.22 11.13
C GLY A 337 19.15 8.11 9.89
N LEU A 338 18.05 8.02 9.14
CA LEU A 338 17.79 8.93 8.01
C LEU A 338 17.52 10.36 8.48
N ARG A 339 16.74 10.57 9.54
CA ARG A 339 16.50 11.91 10.10
C ARG A 339 17.80 12.60 10.52
N GLU A 340 18.66 11.87 11.22
CA GLU A 340 19.98 12.37 11.61
C GLU A 340 20.87 12.67 10.39
N ALA A 341 20.99 11.73 9.48
CA ALA A 341 21.86 11.87 8.31
C ALA A 341 21.39 12.94 7.32
N CYS A 342 20.08 13.19 7.22
CA CYS A 342 19.48 14.16 6.32
C CYS A 342 19.31 15.56 6.92
N ALA A 343 19.41 15.72 8.23
CA ALA A 343 19.27 17.03 8.89
C ALA A 343 20.14 18.15 8.27
N PRO A 344 21.39 17.91 7.81
CA PRO A 344 22.20 18.91 7.15
C PRO A 344 21.96 19.06 5.63
N LEU A 345 20.98 18.37 5.04
CA LEU A 345 20.75 18.33 3.59
C LEU A 345 19.55 19.21 3.18
N PRO A 346 19.76 20.42 2.66
CA PRO A 346 18.67 21.32 2.27
C PRO A 346 17.73 20.76 1.18
N ALA A 347 18.20 19.80 0.37
CA ALA A 347 17.38 19.13 -0.64
C ALA A 347 16.39 18.09 -0.07
N VAL A 348 16.48 17.78 1.25
CA VAL A 348 15.56 16.87 1.94
C VAL A 348 14.56 17.69 2.75
N GLY A 349 13.27 17.54 2.44
CA GLY A 349 12.18 18.25 3.14
C GLY A 349 11.71 17.49 4.39
N GLU A 350 11.32 16.24 4.23
CA GLU A 350 10.77 15.43 5.32
C GLU A 350 11.26 13.98 5.26
N VAL A 351 11.50 13.39 6.44
CA VAL A 351 11.68 11.95 6.62
C VAL A 351 10.56 11.45 7.52
N ARG A 352 9.67 10.61 6.96
CA ARG A 352 8.50 10.05 7.67
C ARG A 352 8.39 8.54 7.50
N GLY A 353 7.60 7.91 8.34
CA GLY A 353 7.29 6.48 8.24
C GLY A 353 6.87 5.84 9.54
N LYS A 354 6.34 4.61 9.44
CA LYS A 354 6.09 3.68 10.54
C LYS A 354 6.63 2.30 10.16
N GLY A 355 7.41 1.71 11.04
CA GLY A 355 8.03 0.41 10.79
C GLY A 355 8.84 0.39 9.49
N LEU A 356 8.66 -0.66 8.69
CA LEU A 356 9.32 -0.82 7.37
C LEU A 356 8.48 -0.24 6.22
N MET A 357 7.83 0.89 6.43
CA MET A 357 7.13 1.70 5.44
C MET A 357 7.48 3.17 5.66
N PHE A 358 8.48 3.70 4.91
CA PHE A 358 9.03 5.02 5.14
C PHE A 358 9.35 5.75 3.84
N ALA A 359 9.40 7.08 3.91
CA ALA A 359 9.61 7.95 2.78
C ALA A 359 10.54 9.12 3.10
N VAL A 360 11.13 9.68 2.04
CA VAL A 360 11.94 10.90 2.07
C VAL A 360 11.44 11.83 0.98
N ASP A 361 11.01 13.03 1.34
CA ASP A 361 10.61 14.05 0.38
C ASP A 361 11.82 14.85 -0.09
N LEU A 362 11.90 15.06 -1.40
CA LEU A 362 12.90 15.90 -2.03
C LEU A 362 12.29 17.27 -2.36
N VAL A 363 13.00 18.32 -1.98
CA VAL A 363 12.58 19.71 -2.18
C VAL A 363 13.68 20.53 -2.85
N ASP A 364 13.30 21.59 -3.51
CA ASP A 364 14.23 22.59 -4.00
C ASP A 364 14.86 23.32 -2.82
N PRO A 365 16.20 23.34 -2.68
CA PRO A 365 16.88 23.91 -1.52
C PRO A 365 16.66 25.41 -1.32
N GLY A 366 16.35 26.15 -2.40
CA GLY A 366 16.16 27.59 -2.35
C GLY A 366 14.75 28.02 -1.96
N THR A 367 13.73 27.21 -2.35
CA THR A 367 12.32 27.55 -2.19
C THR A 367 11.56 26.66 -1.22
N GLY A 368 12.09 25.48 -0.90
CA GLY A 368 11.39 24.43 -0.15
C GLY A 368 10.26 23.75 -0.94
N ALA A 369 10.08 24.06 -2.21
CA ALA A 369 9.03 23.46 -3.03
C ALA A 369 9.36 21.99 -3.39
N PRO A 370 8.34 21.10 -3.47
CA PRO A 370 8.54 19.72 -3.91
C PRO A 370 9.30 19.59 -5.23
N SER A 371 10.32 18.72 -5.28
CA SER A 371 11.19 18.58 -6.46
C SER A 371 11.16 17.17 -7.05
N PRO A 372 10.28 16.90 -8.05
CA PRO A 372 10.27 15.62 -8.78
C PRO A 372 11.59 15.32 -9.49
N ALA A 373 12.31 16.36 -9.90
CA ALA A 373 13.60 16.22 -10.60
C ALA A 373 14.68 15.66 -9.66
N LEU A 374 14.77 16.19 -8.42
CA LEU A 374 15.70 15.67 -7.41
C LEU A 374 15.32 14.24 -6.99
N ALA A 375 14.02 13.93 -6.87
CA ALA A 375 13.57 12.58 -6.57
C ALA A 375 13.94 11.59 -7.70
N THR A 376 13.83 11.99 -8.96
CA THR A 376 14.26 11.15 -10.09
C THR A 376 15.77 10.94 -10.06
N ARG A 377 16.55 11.99 -9.78
CA ARG A 377 18.00 11.88 -9.63
C ARG A 377 18.37 10.98 -8.44
N ALA A 378 17.69 11.08 -7.31
CA ALA A 378 17.95 10.23 -6.16
C ALA A 378 17.66 8.75 -6.43
N LEU A 379 16.67 8.46 -7.26
CA LEU A 379 16.36 7.11 -7.73
C LEU A 379 17.55 6.52 -8.51
N GLU A 380 18.15 7.28 -9.44
CA GLU A 380 19.31 6.88 -10.22
C GLU A 380 20.58 6.74 -9.34
N GLU A 381 20.83 7.71 -8.47
CA GLU A 381 21.95 7.68 -7.53
C GLU A 381 21.89 6.47 -6.57
N ALA A 382 20.69 6.09 -6.09
CA ALA A 382 20.48 4.90 -5.28
C ALA A 382 20.77 3.61 -6.07
N ARG A 383 20.21 3.49 -7.30
CA ARG A 383 20.48 2.37 -8.19
C ARG A 383 21.99 2.22 -8.47
N ASP A 384 22.67 3.32 -8.76
CA ASP A 384 24.10 3.31 -9.07
C ASP A 384 24.97 2.90 -7.89
N ARG A 385 24.43 2.99 -6.66
CA ARG A 385 25.04 2.47 -5.43
C ARG A 385 24.61 1.04 -5.08
N GLY A 386 23.69 0.44 -5.85
CA GLY A 386 23.21 -0.91 -5.62
C GLY A 386 21.96 -0.99 -4.70
N LEU A 387 21.17 0.08 -4.62
CA LEU A 387 19.91 0.13 -3.87
C LEU A 387 18.74 0.43 -4.81
N LEU A 388 17.71 -0.41 -4.81
CA LEU A 388 16.46 -0.17 -5.52
C LEU A 388 15.42 0.40 -4.55
N ILE A 389 14.82 1.53 -4.93
CA ILE A 389 13.79 2.23 -4.16
C ILE A 389 12.64 2.65 -5.05
N GLY A 390 11.51 3.05 -4.46
CA GLY A 390 10.35 3.56 -5.18
C GLY A 390 10.27 5.08 -5.20
N LYS A 391 9.38 5.61 -6.04
CA LYS A 391 9.03 7.02 -6.11
C LYS A 391 7.52 7.20 -6.08
N GLY A 392 7.04 8.27 -5.47
CA GLY A 392 5.62 8.61 -5.35
C GLY A 392 5.41 10.05 -4.87
N GLY A 393 4.31 10.26 -4.14
CA GLY A 393 3.87 11.59 -3.73
C GLY A 393 3.00 12.27 -4.79
N LEU A 394 2.16 13.20 -4.36
CA LEU A 394 1.21 13.90 -5.23
C LEU A 394 1.90 14.65 -6.37
N GLN A 395 3.14 15.10 -6.15
CA GLN A 395 3.96 15.81 -7.13
C GLN A 395 5.15 14.97 -7.62
N GLY A 396 5.24 13.67 -7.24
CA GLY A 396 6.32 12.78 -7.66
C GLY A 396 7.67 13.07 -7.00
N HIS A 397 7.69 13.71 -5.84
CA HIS A 397 8.87 14.16 -5.11
C HIS A 397 9.29 13.25 -3.94
N ALA A 398 8.46 12.27 -3.57
CA ALA A 398 8.71 11.37 -2.46
C ALA A 398 9.45 10.12 -2.91
N LEU A 399 10.57 9.78 -2.29
CA LEU A 399 11.17 8.46 -2.35
C LEU A 399 10.43 7.55 -1.36
N ARG A 400 10.09 6.33 -1.80
CA ARG A 400 9.34 5.36 -0.99
C ARG A 400 10.14 4.09 -0.80
N MET A 401 10.28 3.67 0.43
CA MET A 401 11.01 2.47 0.81
C MET A 401 10.14 1.56 1.69
N ALA A 402 10.08 0.31 1.29
CA ALA A 402 9.39 -0.75 2.01
C ALA A 402 10.14 -2.07 1.82
N PRO A 403 11.29 -2.25 2.49
CA PRO A 403 12.07 -3.48 2.42
C PRO A 403 11.27 -4.70 2.92
N PRO A 404 11.76 -5.93 2.68
CA PRO A 404 11.13 -7.13 3.19
C PRO A 404 10.97 -7.09 4.71
N LEU A 405 9.87 -7.65 5.24
CA LEU A 405 9.63 -7.71 6.69
C LEU A 405 10.69 -8.52 7.44
N ASN A 406 11.28 -9.51 6.77
CA ASN A 406 12.36 -10.35 7.29
C ASN A 406 13.75 -9.83 6.95
N ILE A 407 13.88 -8.55 6.61
CA ILE A 407 15.19 -7.93 6.36
C ILE A 407 16.11 -8.11 7.56
N THR A 408 17.38 -8.41 7.31
CA THR A 408 18.39 -8.51 8.38
C THR A 408 18.85 -7.13 8.84
N GLU A 409 19.36 -7.05 10.07
CA GLU A 409 19.96 -5.82 10.58
C GLU A 409 21.15 -5.35 9.71
N ALA A 410 21.91 -6.30 9.16
CA ALA A 410 23.04 -6.01 8.28
C ALA A 410 22.56 -5.35 6.98
N ASP A 411 21.56 -5.92 6.30
CA ASP A 411 20.98 -5.34 5.09
C ASP A 411 20.28 -4.01 5.36
N ALA A 412 19.62 -3.87 6.51
CA ALA A 412 18.99 -2.62 6.91
C ALA A 412 20.00 -1.49 7.10
N LYS A 413 21.14 -1.76 7.77
CA LYS A 413 22.26 -0.80 7.93
C LYS A 413 22.93 -0.47 6.61
N GLU A 414 23.16 -1.48 5.76
CA GLU A 414 23.73 -1.25 4.43
C GLU A 414 22.81 -0.35 3.59
N GLY A 415 21.49 -0.66 3.54
CA GLY A 415 20.52 0.14 2.81
C GLY A 415 20.41 1.58 3.31
N LEU A 416 20.45 1.78 4.63
CA LEU A 416 20.52 3.12 5.24
C LEU A 416 21.76 3.88 4.75
N GLY A 417 22.92 3.25 4.73
CA GLY A 417 24.17 3.85 4.22
C GLY A 417 24.08 4.23 2.75
N LEU A 418 23.64 3.29 1.90
CA LEU A 418 23.51 3.51 0.46
C LEU A 418 22.51 4.64 0.14
N LEU A 419 21.37 4.68 0.85
CA LEU A 419 20.37 5.73 0.67
C LEU A 419 20.91 7.10 1.12
N THR A 420 21.58 7.16 2.26
CA THR A 420 22.22 8.38 2.76
C THR A 420 23.24 8.93 1.78
N ASP A 421 24.08 8.08 1.22
CA ASP A 421 25.10 8.49 0.25
C ASP A 421 24.48 8.97 -1.08
N ALA A 422 23.37 8.35 -1.51
CA ALA A 422 22.60 8.82 -2.66
C ALA A 422 22.00 10.22 -2.41
N LEU A 423 21.40 10.45 -1.24
CA LEU A 423 20.82 11.74 -0.87
C LEU A 423 21.87 12.84 -0.77
N ARG A 424 23.05 12.56 -0.18
CA ARG A 424 24.18 13.50 -0.15
C ARG A 424 24.67 13.89 -1.56
N ALA A 425 24.73 12.91 -2.47
CA ALA A 425 25.12 13.18 -3.85
C ALA A 425 24.12 14.07 -4.59
N VAL A 426 22.82 13.86 -4.32
CA VAL A 426 21.75 14.70 -4.86
C VAL A 426 21.86 16.12 -4.34
N ASP A 427 21.99 16.29 -3.01
CA ASP A 427 22.10 17.60 -2.36
C ASP A 427 23.31 18.39 -2.86
N ALA A 428 24.50 17.77 -2.90
CA ALA A 428 25.71 18.40 -3.43
C ALA A 428 25.60 18.85 -4.89
N GLY A 429 24.74 18.24 -5.67
CA GLY A 429 24.47 18.61 -7.05
C GLY A 429 23.29 19.55 -7.24
N ALA A 430 22.43 19.73 -6.26
CA ALA A 430 21.33 20.69 -6.29
C ALA A 430 21.82 22.13 -6.03
N ASN A 431 22.98 22.28 -5.40
CA ASN A 431 23.60 23.56 -5.05
C ASN A 431 24.57 24.10 -6.14
N LYS A 432 24.64 23.42 -7.30
CA LYS A 432 25.43 23.83 -8.47
C LYS A 432 24.54 24.36 -9.58
#